data_394af17eb5d8cc14eafa2289c56e5651
#
_entry.id   394af17eb5d8cc14eafa2289c56e5651
#
_cell.length_a   1.000
_cell.length_b   1.000
_cell.length_c   1.000
_cell.angle_alpha   90.00
_cell.angle_beta   90.00
_cell.angle_gamma   90.00
#
_symmetry.space_group_name_H-M   'P 1'
#
loop_
_entity.id
_entity.type
_entity.pdbx_description
1 polymer ?
#
loop_
_entity_poly.entity_id
_entity_poly.type
_entity_poly.pdbx_seq_one_letter_code
_entity_poly.pdbx_strand_id
1 'polypeptide(L)'
;MAFDYKKEYKDLYQPKRMPAIVTVPAMRFVAVDGVGDPNEEGGDYAKAMQLLYGISFTIKMNKKSNNPDEHIDGYFDYTVPPLEGLWSMEKGVPGVDYTRKTDFYWTSMIRLPEFVTDEVFAWAKASFASKHPEVDINRAYLFDFDEGVVAQVMHKGPYDDEP
;
A
#
# COMPACT_ATOMS: atom_id res chain seq x y z
N MET A 1 10.02 -13.68 -16.15
CA MET A 1 8.72 -13.72 -15.44
C MET A 1 8.77 -12.69 -14.34
N ALA A 2 7.70 -11.90 -14.12
CA ALA A 2 7.68 -10.91 -13.06
C ALA A 2 7.60 -11.58 -11.69
N PHE A 3 8.35 -11.08 -10.71
CA PHE A 3 8.26 -11.52 -9.32
C PHE A 3 6.90 -11.17 -8.73
N ASP A 4 6.24 -12.10 -8.07
CA ASP A 4 4.89 -11.90 -7.53
C ASP A 4 4.91 -12.17 -6.02
N TYR A 5 4.94 -11.11 -5.23
CA TYR A 5 5.00 -11.17 -3.76
C TYR A 5 3.89 -12.04 -3.16
N LYS A 6 2.68 -11.98 -3.73
CA LYS A 6 1.55 -12.77 -3.26
C LYS A 6 1.75 -14.27 -3.46
N LYS A 7 2.49 -14.66 -4.51
CA LYS A 7 2.78 -16.07 -4.80
C LYS A 7 4.00 -16.59 -4.04
N GLU A 8 5.00 -15.73 -3.86
CA GLU A 8 6.24 -16.10 -3.17
C GLU A 8 6.05 -16.16 -1.64
N TYR A 9 5.26 -15.26 -1.09
CA TYR A 9 4.99 -15.16 0.36
C TYR A 9 3.53 -15.51 0.69
N LYS A 10 3.12 -16.74 0.32
CA LYS A 10 1.73 -17.21 0.50
C LYS A 10 1.26 -17.20 1.96
N ASP A 11 2.17 -17.48 2.88
CA ASP A 11 1.93 -17.46 4.32
C ASP A 11 1.53 -16.06 4.83
N LEU A 12 1.99 -15.00 4.18
CA LEU A 12 1.65 -13.62 4.51
C LEU A 12 0.44 -13.09 3.72
N TYR A 13 0.35 -13.41 2.41
CA TYR A 13 -0.64 -12.81 1.52
C TYR A 13 -1.87 -13.70 1.23
N GLN A 14 -1.83 -14.96 1.63
CA GLN A 14 -2.92 -15.91 1.40
C GLN A 14 -3.27 -16.65 2.69
N PRO A 15 -3.75 -15.93 3.74
CA PRO A 15 -4.10 -16.53 5.01
C PRO A 15 -5.21 -17.57 4.83
N LYS A 16 -5.26 -18.51 5.76
CA LYS A 16 -6.34 -19.51 5.84
C LYS A 16 -7.50 -18.98 6.66
N ARG A 17 -8.66 -19.64 6.58
CA ARG A 17 -9.82 -19.33 7.40
C ARG A 17 -9.65 -19.67 8.89
N MET A 18 -8.67 -20.50 9.22
CA MET A 18 -8.30 -20.74 10.62
C MET A 18 -7.26 -19.70 11.03
N PRO A 19 -7.42 -19.08 12.21
CA PRO A 19 -6.42 -18.16 12.74
C PRO A 19 -5.05 -18.83 12.84
N ALA A 20 -4.00 -18.08 12.50
CA ALA A 20 -2.62 -18.53 12.61
C ALA A 20 -1.75 -17.41 13.17
N ILE A 21 -0.75 -17.78 13.95
CA ILE A 21 0.29 -16.84 14.39
C ILE A 21 1.37 -16.83 13.34
N VAL A 22 1.68 -15.65 12.82
CA VAL A 22 2.74 -15.43 11.83
C VAL A 22 3.67 -14.31 12.28
N THR A 23 4.94 -14.39 11.86
CA THR A 23 5.89 -13.28 12.03
C THR A 23 6.00 -12.55 10.70
N VAL A 24 5.55 -11.31 10.68
CA VAL A 24 5.67 -10.44 9.51
C VAL A 24 6.97 -9.67 9.62
N PRO A 25 7.90 -9.82 8.65
CA PRO A 25 9.15 -9.06 8.69
C PRO A 25 8.91 -7.57 8.43
N ALA A 26 9.88 -6.75 8.83
CA ALA A 26 9.87 -5.34 8.47
C ALA A 26 9.84 -5.18 6.95
N MET A 27 8.98 -4.31 6.46
CA MET A 27 8.76 -4.04 5.04
C MET A 27 8.65 -2.55 4.80
N ARG A 28 8.98 -2.15 3.58
CA ARG A 28 8.82 -0.77 3.12
C ARG A 28 7.58 -0.63 2.26
N PHE A 29 6.81 0.42 2.50
CA PHE A 29 5.57 0.74 1.79
C PHE A 29 5.58 2.17 1.27
N VAL A 30 4.86 2.42 0.18
CA VAL A 30 4.26 3.72 -0.07
C VAL A 30 2.96 3.77 0.71
N ALA A 31 2.73 4.84 1.47
CA ALA A 31 1.56 4.98 2.33
C ALA A 31 0.91 6.36 2.19
N VAL A 32 -0.39 6.40 2.44
CA VAL A 32 -1.21 7.62 2.53
C VAL A 32 -2.18 7.47 3.70
N ASP A 33 -2.21 8.47 4.58
CA ASP A 33 -3.18 8.55 5.67
C ASP A 33 -4.41 9.34 5.25
N GLY A 34 -5.56 8.98 5.80
CA GLY A 34 -6.78 9.73 5.61
C GLY A 34 -7.87 9.41 6.62
N VAL A 35 -8.99 10.08 6.44
CA VAL A 35 -10.19 9.94 7.27
C VAL A 35 -11.40 9.90 6.35
N GLY A 36 -12.40 9.09 6.70
CA GLY A 36 -13.69 9.07 6.04
C GLY A 36 -14.07 7.72 5.44
N ASP A 37 -15.25 7.69 4.83
CA ASP A 37 -15.80 6.48 4.23
C ASP A 37 -15.03 6.09 2.96
N PRO A 38 -14.48 4.87 2.90
CA PRO A 38 -13.77 4.38 1.70
C PRO A 38 -14.68 4.21 0.48
N ASN A 39 -16.01 4.17 0.66
CA ASN A 39 -16.98 4.02 -0.42
C ASN A 39 -17.45 5.37 -0.99
N GLU A 40 -17.03 6.50 -0.42
CA GLU A 40 -17.40 7.82 -0.91
C GLU A 40 -16.80 8.06 -2.30
N GLU A 41 -17.66 8.28 -3.29
CA GLU A 41 -17.23 8.54 -4.67
C GLU A 41 -16.45 9.87 -4.75
N GLY A 42 -15.23 9.82 -5.30
CA GLY A 42 -14.34 10.99 -5.35
C GLY A 42 -13.85 11.49 -3.98
N GLY A 43 -14.11 10.73 -2.93
CA GLY A 43 -13.70 11.04 -1.56
C GLY A 43 -12.21 10.93 -1.31
N ASP A 44 -11.82 11.10 -0.06
CA ASP A 44 -10.42 11.13 0.36
C ASP A 44 -9.70 9.80 0.07
N TYR A 45 -10.40 8.68 0.27
CA TYR A 45 -9.87 7.35 -0.02
C TYR A 45 -9.58 7.13 -1.51
N ALA A 46 -10.47 7.59 -2.40
CA ALA A 46 -10.26 7.49 -3.84
C ALA A 46 -9.03 8.28 -4.30
N LYS A 47 -8.80 9.46 -3.72
CA LYS A 47 -7.60 10.29 -3.98
C LYS A 47 -6.33 9.60 -3.49
N ALA A 48 -6.39 8.95 -2.33
CA ALA A 48 -5.27 8.16 -1.82
C ALA A 48 -4.94 6.99 -2.74
N MET A 49 -5.94 6.28 -3.29
CA MET A 49 -5.72 5.20 -4.26
C MET A 49 -5.01 5.70 -5.52
N GLN A 50 -5.37 6.86 -6.03
CA GLN A 50 -4.69 7.47 -7.18
C GLN A 50 -3.21 7.70 -6.91
N LEU A 51 -2.84 8.19 -5.73
CA LEU A 51 -1.45 8.38 -5.31
C LEU A 51 -0.70 7.06 -5.17
N LEU A 52 -1.25 6.11 -4.43
CA LEU A 52 -0.61 4.83 -4.14
C LEU A 52 -0.30 4.04 -5.42
N TYR A 53 -1.32 3.86 -6.27
CA TYR A 53 -1.14 3.13 -7.52
C TYR A 53 -0.31 3.94 -8.54
N GLY A 54 -0.47 5.25 -8.59
CA GLY A 54 0.31 6.10 -9.49
C GLY A 54 1.80 6.02 -9.23
N ILE A 55 2.22 6.14 -7.97
CA ILE A 55 3.63 6.03 -7.57
C ILE A 55 4.13 4.59 -7.78
N SER A 56 3.36 3.58 -7.35
CA SER A 56 3.75 2.16 -7.50
C SER A 56 3.95 1.78 -8.96
N PHE A 57 3.06 2.21 -9.86
CA PHE A 57 3.19 1.95 -11.29
C PHE A 57 4.31 2.76 -11.94
N THR A 58 4.60 3.97 -11.47
CA THR A 58 5.76 4.75 -11.94
C THR A 58 7.05 3.97 -11.68
N ILE A 59 7.22 3.40 -10.50
CA ILE A 59 8.38 2.55 -10.16
C ILE A 59 8.39 1.29 -11.03
N LYS A 60 7.26 0.56 -11.09
CA LYS A 60 7.16 -0.68 -11.89
C LYS A 60 7.50 -0.46 -13.36
N MET A 61 7.07 0.66 -13.93
CA MET A 61 7.27 0.95 -15.36
C MET A 61 8.65 1.49 -15.68
N ASN A 62 9.53 1.68 -14.70
CA ASN A 62 10.92 2.10 -14.90
C ASN A 62 11.67 1.22 -15.91
N LYS A 63 11.35 -0.07 -15.97
CA LYS A 63 11.90 -1.01 -17.00
C LYS A 63 11.68 -0.58 -18.44
N LYS A 64 10.73 0.32 -18.69
CA LYS A 64 10.42 0.85 -20.03
C LYS A 64 11.04 2.22 -20.29
N SER A 65 11.77 2.79 -19.31
CA SER A 65 12.47 4.05 -19.52
C SER A 65 13.60 3.85 -20.53
N ASN A 66 13.63 4.73 -21.53
CA ASN A 66 14.73 4.80 -22.49
C ASN A 66 15.86 5.71 -22.00
N ASN A 67 15.69 6.35 -20.84
CA ASN A 67 16.69 7.22 -20.23
C ASN A 67 17.57 6.40 -19.27
N PRO A 68 18.86 6.19 -19.58
CA PRO A 68 19.77 5.45 -18.72
C PRO A 68 19.92 6.06 -17.31
N ASP A 69 19.79 7.41 -17.21
CA ASP A 69 19.94 8.13 -15.94
C ASP A 69 18.76 7.90 -14.99
N GLU A 70 17.65 7.34 -15.49
CA GLU A 70 16.47 6.98 -14.71
C GLU A 70 16.46 5.50 -14.31
N HIS A 71 17.44 4.71 -14.73
CA HIS A 71 17.46 3.29 -14.38
C HIS A 71 17.70 3.11 -12.88
N ILE A 72 16.84 2.29 -12.27
CA ILE A 72 16.92 1.95 -10.85
C ILE A 72 17.90 0.80 -10.65
N ASP A 73 18.92 1.01 -9.84
CA ASP A 73 19.88 -0.01 -9.47
C ASP A 73 19.18 -1.17 -8.74
N GLY A 74 19.53 -2.40 -9.14
CA GLY A 74 18.93 -3.61 -8.56
C GLY A 74 17.49 -3.87 -8.99
N TYR A 75 16.95 -3.11 -9.96
CA TYR A 75 15.59 -3.31 -10.45
C TYR A 75 15.37 -4.74 -10.94
N PHE A 76 14.30 -5.35 -10.51
CA PHE A 76 13.72 -6.57 -11.09
C PHE A 76 12.25 -6.36 -11.44
N ASP A 77 11.75 -7.02 -12.47
CA ASP A 77 10.33 -6.92 -12.84
C ASP A 77 9.46 -7.64 -11.81
N TYR A 78 8.39 -6.98 -11.38
CA TYR A 78 7.49 -7.48 -10.35
C TYR A 78 6.02 -7.14 -10.64
N THR A 79 5.13 -7.89 -10.02
CA THR A 79 3.71 -7.52 -9.94
C THR A 79 3.53 -6.58 -8.76
N VAL A 80 2.84 -5.45 -8.95
CA VAL A 80 2.51 -4.53 -7.85
C VAL A 80 1.80 -5.33 -6.77
N PRO A 81 2.31 -5.31 -5.52
CA PRO A 81 1.72 -6.06 -4.42
C PRO A 81 0.28 -5.61 -4.11
N PRO A 82 -0.49 -6.42 -3.38
CA PRO A 82 -1.83 -6.05 -2.99
C PRO A 82 -1.87 -4.77 -2.16
N LEU A 83 -2.98 -4.04 -2.27
CA LEU A 83 -3.30 -2.95 -1.35
C LEU A 83 -3.51 -3.52 0.06
N GLU A 84 -2.94 -2.84 1.04
CA GLU A 84 -3.10 -3.13 2.46
C GLU A 84 -3.60 -1.88 3.19
N GLY A 85 -4.13 -2.04 4.39
CA GLY A 85 -4.62 -0.92 5.17
C GLY A 85 -4.63 -1.19 6.66
N LEU A 86 -4.32 -0.15 7.43
CA LEU A 86 -4.52 -0.10 8.88
C LEU A 86 -5.77 0.74 9.13
N TRP A 87 -6.72 0.20 9.86
CA TRP A 87 -8.04 0.82 10.07
C TRP A 87 -8.34 1.00 11.54
N SER A 88 -8.92 2.15 11.91
CA SER A 88 -9.30 2.47 13.28
C SER A 88 -10.41 3.52 13.32
N MET A 89 -11.02 3.71 14.49
CA MET A 89 -11.99 4.80 14.73
C MET A 89 -11.32 6.03 15.33
N GLU A 90 -10.14 5.86 15.88
CA GLU A 90 -9.32 6.90 16.47
C GLU A 90 -7.86 6.64 16.11
N LYS A 91 -7.11 7.69 15.82
CA LYS A 91 -5.71 7.57 15.39
C LYS A 91 -4.90 6.74 16.40
N GLY A 92 -4.40 5.60 15.94
CA GLY A 92 -3.55 4.71 16.73
C GLY A 92 -4.29 3.79 17.71
N VAL A 93 -5.63 3.76 17.69
CA VAL A 93 -6.44 2.86 18.51
C VAL A 93 -7.07 1.79 17.61
N PRO A 94 -6.71 0.50 17.77
CA PRO A 94 -7.26 -0.57 16.91
C PRO A 94 -8.77 -0.73 17.06
N GLY A 95 -9.40 -1.16 15.95
CA GLY A 95 -10.83 -1.49 15.89
C GLY A 95 -11.64 -0.50 15.07
N VAL A 96 -12.70 -0.99 14.47
CA VAL A 96 -13.62 -0.21 13.62
C VAL A 96 -15.07 -0.48 13.99
N ASP A 97 -15.91 0.52 13.76
CA ASP A 97 -17.37 0.44 13.83
C ASP A 97 -17.93 0.68 12.42
N TYR A 98 -18.35 -0.38 11.75
CA TYR A 98 -18.83 -0.33 10.36
C TYR A 98 -20.11 0.52 10.18
N THR A 99 -20.79 0.88 11.26
CA THR A 99 -21.95 1.77 11.20
C THR A 99 -21.54 3.25 11.09
N ARG A 100 -20.27 3.56 11.31
CA ARG A 100 -19.71 4.92 11.38
C ARG A 100 -18.53 5.10 10.43
N LYS A 101 -18.65 4.66 9.19
CA LYS A 101 -17.55 4.68 8.19
C LYS A 101 -16.98 6.07 7.91
N THR A 102 -17.79 7.14 8.09
CA THR A 102 -17.32 8.52 7.98
C THR A 102 -16.24 8.90 8.99
N ASP A 103 -16.18 8.16 10.10
CA ASP A 103 -15.23 8.40 11.20
C ASP A 103 -13.99 7.50 11.11
N PHE A 104 -13.85 6.69 10.06
CA PHE A 104 -12.69 5.83 9.88
C PHE A 104 -11.42 6.63 9.72
N TYR A 105 -10.41 6.29 10.51
CA TYR A 105 -9.01 6.63 10.27
C TYR A 105 -8.36 5.45 9.56
N TRP A 106 -7.64 5.75 8.49
CA TRP A 106 -6.96 4.70 7.75
C TRP A 106 -5.57 5.15 7.27
N THR A 107 -4.64 4.20 7.27
CA THR A 107 -3.39 4.26 6.53
C THR A 107 -3.46 3.21 5.44
N SER A 108 -3.61 3.63 4.20
CA SER A 108 -3.59 2.72 3.05
C SER A 108 -2.19 2.67 2.49
N MET A 109 -1.73 1.46 2.10
CA MET A 109 -0.35 1.25 1.73
C MET A 109 -0.19 0.13 0.71
N ILE A 110 0.88 0.22 -0.08
CA ILE A 110 1.30 -0.82 -1.03
C ILE A 110 2.78 -1.10 -0.78
N ARG A 111 3.14 -2.37 -0.60
CA ARG A 111 4.53 -2.78 -0.43
C ARG A 111 5.37 -2.38 -1.63
N LEU A 112 6.56 -1.88 -1.34
CA LEU A 112 7.59 -1.55 -2.34
C LEU A 112 8.66 -2.63 -2.35
N PRO A 113 9.24 -2.93 -3.55
CA PRO A 113 10.39 -3.80 -3.65
C PRO A 113 11.61 -3.28 -2.90
N GLU A 114 12.51 -4.19 -2.56
CA GLU A 114 13.71 -3.95 -1.77
C GLU A 114 14.69 -2.96 -2.42
N PHE A 115 14.62 -2.78 -3.76
CA PHE A 115 15.45 -1.81 -4.48
C PHE A 115 14.97 -0.35 -4.34
N VAL A 116 13.80 -0.11 -3.74
CA VAL A 116 13.26 1.24 -3.61
C VAL A 116 13.93 1.94 -2.43
N THR A 117 14.90 2.80 -2.74
CA THR A 117 15.54 3.71 -1.80
C THR A 117 14.73 5.00 -1.63
N ASP A 118 15.15 5.85 -0.71
CA ASP A 118 14.54 7.17 -0.52
C ASP A 118 14.65 8.04 -1.79
N GLU A 119 15.78 7.93 -2.52
CA GLU A 119 16.02 8.63 -3.77
C GLU A 119 15.10 8.12 -4.89
N VAL A 120 14.95 6.79 -5.00
CA VAL A 120 14.03 6.18 -5.98
C VAL A 120 12.60 6.60 -5.71
N PHE A 121 12.19 6.65 -4.45
CA PHE A 121 10.87 7.10 -4.07
C PHE A 121 10.65 8.58 -4.39
N ALA A 122 11.62 9.44 -4.08
CA ALA A 122 11.57 10.86 -4.42
C ALA A 122 11.45 11.09 -5.92
N TRP A 123 12.24 10.36 -6.73
CA TRP A 123 12.13 10.37 -8.18
C TRP A 123 10.73 9.95 -8.66
N ALA A 124 10.18 8.85 -8.13
CA ALA A 124 8.87 8.35 -8.52
C ALA A 124 7.75 9.34 -8.22
N LYS A 125 7.80 10.00 -7.05
CA LYS A 125 6.88 11.07 -6.67
C LYS A 125 6.96 12.24 -7.66
N ALA A 126 8.16 12.74 -7.95
CA ALA A 126 8.37 13.86 -8.87
C ALA A 126 7.90 13.51 -10.28
N SER A 127 8.22 12.30 -10.76
CA SER A 127 7.80 11.80 -12.08
C SER A 127 6.27 11.69 -12.19
N PHE A 128 5.60 11.16 -11.16
CA PHE A 128 4.13 11.08 -11.15
C PHE A 128 3.49 12.47 -11.08
N ALA A 129 3.96 13.33 -10.18
CA ALA A 129 3.43 14.68 -10.01
C ALA A 129 3.57 15.54 -11.29
N SER A 130 4.64 15.35 -12.06
CA SER A 130 4.83 16.08 -13.33
C SER A 130 3.76 15.79 -14.38
N LYS A 131 3.18 14.58 -14.32
CA LYS A 131 2.11 14.13 -15.22
C LYS A 131 0.71 14.38 -14.64
N HIS A 132 0.62 14.58 -13.34
CA HIS A 132 -0.62 14.73 -12.58
C HIS A 132 -0.49 15.92 -11.61
N PRO A 133 -0.41 17.16 -12.12
CA PRO A 133 -0.22 18.35 -11.27
C PRO A 133 -1.41 18.64 -10.34
N GLU A 134 -2.55 18.00 -10.58
CA GLU A 134 -3.76 18.13 -9.77
C GLU A 134 -3.70 17.35 -8.44
N VAL A 135 -2.75 16.40 -8.30
CA VAL A 135 -2.65 15.59 -7.08
C VAL A 135 -1.76 16.24 -6.04
N ASP A 136 -2.13 16.11 -4.77
CA ASP A 136 -1.25 16.49 -3.65
C ASP A 136 -0.26 15.35 -3.35
N ILE A 137 0.86 15.37 -4.05
CA ILE A 137 1.90 14.33 -3.96
C ILE A 137 2.54 14.26 -2.56
N ASN A 138 2.44 15.31 -1.75
CA ASN A 138 3.06 15.37 -0.44
C ASN A 138 2.34 14.48 0.59
N ARG A 139 1.13 14.05 0.29
CA ARG A 139 0.39 13.09 1.11
C ARG A 139 1.01 11.69 1.11
N ALA A 140 1.74 11.33 0.05
CA ALA A 140 2.39 10.02 -0.05
C ALA A 140 3.76 10.05 0.61
N TYR A 141 4.03 9.06 1.47
CA TYR A 141 5.28 8.94 2.20
C TYR A 141 5.79 7.50 2.21
N LEU A 142 7.11 7.34 2.47
CA LEU A 142 7.71 6.03 2.74
C LEU A 142 7.37 5.62 4.18
N PHE A 143 6.87 4.41 4.32
CA PHE A 143 6.52 3.82 5.59
C PHE A 143 7.27 2.51 5.79
N ASP A 144 8.29 2.54 6.63
CA ASP A 144 8.98 1.34 7.09
C ASP A 144 8.20 0.77 8.26
N PHE A 145 7.51 -0.36 8.05
CA PHE A 145 6.62 -0.96 9.03
C PHE A 145 7.11 -2.34 9.45
N ASP A 146 7.33 -2.48 10.74
CA ASP A 146 7.65 -3.75 11.40
C ASP A 146 6.43 -4.20 12.21
N GLU A 147 5.60 -5.04 11.59
CA GLU A 147 4.39 -5.56 12.23
C GLU A 147 4.70 -6.62 13.28
N GLY A 148 5.77 -7.41 13.07
CA GLY A 148 6.23 -8.41 14.01
C GLY A 148 5.31 -9.62 14.10
N VAL A 149 5.08 -10.11 15.32
CA VAL A 149 4.25 -11.30 15.58
C VAL A 149 2.78 -10.90 15.64
N VAL A 150 1.96 -11.48 14.76
CA VAL A 150 0.52 -11.17 14.65
C VAL A 150 -0.32 -12.45 14.54
N ALA A 151 -1.60 -12.31 14.88
CA ALA A 151 -2.62 -13.29 14.53
C ALA A 151 -3.24 -12.91 13.19
N GLN A 152 -3.36 -13.88 12.30
CA GLN A 152 -3.83 -13.68 10.93
C GLN A 152 -4.96 -14.68 10.64
N VAL A 153 -6.02 -14.17 10.00
CA VAL A 153 -7.17 -15.00 9.57
C VAL A 153 -7.76 -14.39 8.29
N MET A 154 -8.26 -15.25 7.40
CA MET A 154 -9.02 -14.80 6.24
C MET A 154 -10.49 -14.64 6.60
N HIS A 155 -11.01 -13.43 6.48
CA HIS A 155 -12.43 -13.18 6.36
C HIS A 155 -12.92 -13.43 4.93
N LYS A 156 -14.09 -14.03 4.78
CA LYS A 156 -14.74 -14.24 3.48
C LYS A 156 -16.19 -13.75 3.55
N GLY A 157 -16.43 -12.62 2.93
CA GLY A 157 -17.73 -11.94 2.90
C GLY A 157 -17.55 -10.44 2.76
N PRO A 158 -18.64 -9.66 2.87
CA PRO A 158 -18.57 -8.22 2.98
C PRO A 158 -17.75 -7.78 4.20
N TYR A 159 -17.06 -6.67 4.09
CA TYR A 159 -16.31 -6.11 5.24
C TYR A 159 -17.23 -5.80 6.43
N ASP A 160 -18.47 -5.43 6.17
CA ASP A 160 -19.47 -5.12 7.21
C ASP A 160 -19.83 -6.33 8.09
N ASP A 161 -19.54 -7.53 7.63
CA ASP A 161 -19.77 -8.81 8.36
C ASP A 161 -18.48 -9.34 9.01
N GLU A 162 -17.41 -8.59 9.02
CA GLU A 162 -16.15 -8.95 9.66
C GLU A 162 -16.32 -8.93 11.18
N PRO A 163 -15.90 -10.03 11.89
CA PRO A 163 -16.13 -10.17 13.34
C PRO A 163 -15.28 -9.22 14.19
#